data_319be3ee497b6b1fe454949d68923016
#
_entry.id   319be3ee497b6b1fe454949d68923016
#
_cell.length_a   1.000
_cell.length_b   1.000
_cell.length_c   1.000
_cell.angle_alpha   90.00
_cell.angle_beta   90.00
_cell.angle_gamma   90.00
#
_symmetry.space_group_name_H-M   'P 1'
#
loop_
_entity.id
_entity.type
_entity.pdbx_description
1 polymer ?
#
loop_
_entity_poly.entity_id
_entity_poly.type
_entity_poly.pdbx_seq_one_letter_code
_entity_poly.pdbx_strand_id
1 'polypeptide(L)'
;MNEFPKTADLMRRGTDFLGSETAILCDAMSWVSERNLVSAISNAGGFGVIACGAMTPDLLDAEIAATRALTDRPFGVNLITMHPQLFDLIAVCERHGVSHVVLAGGIPPKGSVEAIKGGKNPAKVICFAPTLALAKKLLRSGADALVIE
;
A
#
# COMPACT_ATOMS: atom_id res chain seq x y z
N MET A 1 11.09 8.95 -25.27
CA MET A 1 12.57 8.88 -25.14
C MET A 1 12.89 9.21 -23.69
N ASN A 2 13.55 8.32 -22.95
CA ASN A 2 13.82 8.53 -21.52
C ASN A 2 14.98 9.51 -21.38
N GLU A 3 14.72 10.73 -20.95
CA GLU A 3 15.69 11.82 -20.87
C GLU A 3 16.85 11.53 -19.88
N PHE A 4 16.58 10.59 -18.93
CA PHE A 4 17.52 10.19 -17.88
C PHE A 4 17.65 8.66 -17.76
N PRO A 5 18.33 7.97 -18.68
CA PRO A 5 18.36 6.50 -18.72
C PRO A 5 18.96 5.86 -17.46
N LYS A 6 19.96 6.51 -16.83
CA LYS A 6 20.55 6.00 -15.56
C LYS A 6 19.54 6.06 -14.40
N THR A 7 18.74 7.13 -14.31
CA THR A 7 17.72 7.26 -13.29
C THR A 7 16.61 6.23 -13.48
N ALA A 8 16.18 6.01 -14.73
CA ALA A 8 15.20 4.99 -15.04
C ALA A 8 15.69 3.58 -14.67
N ASP A 9 16.96 3.27 -14.91
CA ASP A 9 17.54 1.98 -14.55
C ASP A 9 17.60 1.78 -13.01
N LEU A 10 17.96 2.81 -12.26
CA LEU A 10 17.96 2.79 -10.80
C LEU A 10 16.55 2.62 -10.22
N MET A 11 15.53 3.22 -10.85
CA MET A 11 14.14 3.16 -10.40
C MET A 11 13.41 1.88 -10.83
N ARG A 12 13.91 1.15 -11.84
CA ARG A 12 13.21 0.02 -12.46
C ARG A 12 12.67 -0.99 -11.45
N ARG A 13 13.46 -1.40 -10.48
CA ARG A 13 13.01 -2.34 -9.44
C ARG A 13 11.81 -1.83 -8.65
N GLY A 14 11.78 -0.53 -8.36
CA GLY A 14 10.66 0.11 -7.64
C GLY A 14 9.43 0.28 -8.53
N THR A 15 9.62 0.72 -9.79
CA THR A 15 8.52 0.88 -10.75
C THR A 15 7.87 -0.46 -11.08
N ASP A 16 8.65 -1.52 -11.28
CA ASP A 16 8.14 -2.88 -11.50
C ASP A 16 7.38 -3.41 -10.28
N PHE A 17 7.86 -3.08 -9.07
CA PHE A 17 7.19 -3.48 -7.84
C PHE A 17 5.85 -2.76 -7.67
N LEU A 18 5.82 -1.43 -7.81
CA LEU A 18 4.64 -0.59 -7.59
C LEU A 18 3.66 -0.63 -8.77
N GLY A 19 4.14 -0.93 -9.99
CA GLY A 19 3.36 -0.81 -11.23
C GLY A 19 3.16 0.65 -11.65
N SER A 20 4.03 1.56 -11.22
CA SER A 20 3.98 3.01 -11.47
C SER A 20 5.06 3.44 -12.48
N GLU A 21 4.95 4.63 -13.05
CA GLU A 21 5.95 5.18 -13.98
C GLU A 21 7.21 5.65 -13.27
N THR A 22 7.07 6.11 -12.03
CA THR A 22 8.18 6.51 -11.15
C THR A 22 8.11 5.74 -9.83
N ALA A 23 9.26 5.38 -9.28
CA ALA A 23 9.35 4.69 -7.99
C ALA A 23 9.23 5.68 -6.81
N ILE A 24 8.15 6.45 -6.81
CA ILE A 24 7.82 7.41 -5.75
C ILE A 24 6.47 7.01 -5.16
N LEU A 25 6.50 6.63 -3.90
CA LEU A 25 5.30 6.30 -3.12
C LEU A 25 4.97 7.50 -2.23
N CYS A 26 3.72 7.98 -2.32
CA CYS A 26 3.21 8.97 -1.39
C CYS A 26 2.65 8.27 -0.17
N ASP A 27 3.21 8.59 0.98
CA ASP A 27 2.81 7.98 2.24
C ASP A 27 1.39 8.37 2.68
N ALA A 28 0.85 7.56 3.57
CA ALA A 28 -0.51 7.69 4.06
C ALA A 28 -0.61 8.69 5.21
N MET A 29 -1.02 9.90 4.89
CA MET A 29 -1.30 10.96 5.86
C MET A 29 -2.78 10.95 6.23
N SER A 30 -3.10 10.72 7.51
CA SER A 30 -4.49 10.71 8.02
C SER A 30 -5.24 11.97 7.60
N TRP A 31 -6.45 11.81 7.04
CA TRP A 31 -7.34 12.87 6.54
C TRP A 31 -6.80 13.70 5.36
N VAL A 32 -5.63 13.39 4.84
CA VAL A 32 -5.00 14.07 3.69
C VAL A 32 -4.86 13.13 2.50
N SER A 33 -4.36 11.91 2.72
CA SER A 33 -4.20 10.90 1.68
C SER A 33 -5.53 10.18 1.43
N GLU A 34 -6.45 10.88 0.78
CA GLU A 34 -7.78 10.45 0.38
C GLU A 34 -7.89 10.38 -1.16
N ARG A 35 -9.05 10.02 -1.68
CA ARG A 35 -9.31 9.77 -3.10
C ARG A 35 -8.72 10.81 -4.07
N ASN A 36 -8.80 12.11 -3.75
CA ASN A 36 -8.36 13.15 -4.67
C ASN A 36 -6.82 13.20 -4.73
N LEU A 37 -6.15 13.20 -3.58
CA LEU A 37 -4.68 13.20 -3.54
C LEU A 37 -4.12 11.90 -4.10
N VAL A 38 -4.65 10.75 -3.69
CA VAL A 38 -4.21 9.43 -4.13
C VAL A 38 -4.34 9.27 -5.64
N SER A 39 -5.51 9.62 -6.21
CA SER A 39 -5.72 9.55 -7.66
C SER A 39 -4.85 10.54 -8.43
N ALA A 40 -4.66 11.77 -7.92
CA ALA A 40 -3.81 12.76 -8.57
C ALA A 40 -2.35 12.29 -8.65
N ILE A 41 -1.81 11.71 -7.57
CA ILE A 41 -0.45 11.15 -7.54
C ILE A 41 -0.32 9.95 -8.48
N SER A 42 -1.27 9.03 -8.46
CA SER A 42 -1.26 7.86 -9.33
C SER A 42 -1.37 8.27 -10.81
N ASN A 43 -2.22 9.23 -11.14
CA ASN A 43 -2.37 9.78 -12.49
C ASN A 43 -1.11 10.54 -12.96
N ALA A 44 -0.36 11.13 -12.03
CA ALA A 44 0.93 11.77 -12.33
C ALA A 44 2.09 10.77 -12.50
N GLY A 45 1.82 9.44 -12.42
CA GLY A 45 2.82 8.39 -12.61
C GLY A 45 3.55 7.95 -11.34
N GLY A 46 3.19 8.51 -10.18
CA GLY A 46 3.63 8.03 -8.86
C GLY A 46 2.76 6.88 -8.34
N PHE A 47 2.88 6.59 -7.06
CA PHE A 47 2.06 5.59 -6.37
C PHE A 47 1.39 6.18 -5.14
N GLY A 48 0.09 6.46 -5.23
CA GLY A 48 -0.70 6.99 -4.11
C GLY A 48 -1.10 5.88 -3.14
N VAL A 49 -1.23 6.21 -1.84
CA VAL A 49 -1.66 5.27 -0.80
C VAL A 49 -2.77 5.91 0.04
N ILE A 50 -3.94 5.25 0.09
CA ILE A 50 -5.06 5.69 0.94
C ILE A 50 -4.71 5.50 2.40
N ALA A 51 -4.92 6.54 3.23
CA ALA A 51 -4.71 6.48 4.67
C ALA A 51 -5.97 5.97 5.39
N CYS A 52 -5.96 4.70 5.81
CA CYS A 52 -7.11 4.07 6.48
C CYS A 52 -7.04 4.07 8.02
N GLY A 53 -6.14 4.86 8.63
CA GLY A 53 -5.88 4.79 10.07
C GLY A 53 -7.08 4.99 11.00
N ALA A 54 -8.12 5.72 10.56
CA ALA A 54 -9.33 6.00 11.33
C ALA A 54 -10.62 5.60 10.60
N MET A 55 -10.53 4.86 9.50
CA MET A 55 -11.69 4.45 8.71
C MET A 55 -12.31 3.17 9.25
N THR A 56 -13.63 3.09 9.21
CA THR A 56 -14.35 1.83 9.32
C THR A 56 -14.27 1.05 8.00
N PRO A 57 -14.60 -0.26 7.98
CA PRO A 57 -14.66 -1.04 6.74
C PRO A 57 -15.57 -0.41 5.67
N ASP A 58 -16.73 0.12 6.06
CA ASP A 58 -17.67 0.76 5.11
C ASP A 58 -17.10 2.06 4.52
N LEU A 59 -16.39 2.85 5.34
CA LEU A 59 -15.72 4.06 4.86
C LEU A 59 -14.58 3.72 3.90
N LEU A 60 -13.79 2.70 4.21
CA LEU A 60 -12.71 2.25 3.32
C LEU A 60 -13.28 1.71 2.00
N ASP A 61 -14.36 0.94 2.04
CA ASP A 61 -15.05 0.43 0.84
C ASP A 61 -15.46 1.58 -0.09
N ALA A 62 -16.13 2.59 0.46
CA ALA A 62 -16.54 3.78 -0.29
C ALA A 62 -15.34 4.58 -0.82
N GLU A 63 -14.27 4.68 -0.04
CA GLU A 63 -13.06 5.43 -0.41
C GLU A 63 -12.29 4.76 -1.55
N ILE A 64 -12.14 3.43 -1.52
CA ILE A 64 -11.51 2.68 -2.61
C ILE A 64 -12.34 2.80 -3.89
N ALA A 65 -13.67 2.63 -3.79
CA ALA A 65 -14.57 2.76 -4.94
C ALA A 65 -14.48 4.17 -5.57
N ALA A 66 -14.47 5.22 -4.74
CA ALA A 66 -14.34 6.59 -5.20
C ALA A 66 -12.96 6.89 -5.81
N THR A 67 -11.88 6.33 -5.26
CA THR A 67 -10.53 6.45 -5.83
C THR A 67 -10.48 5.80 -7.21
N ARG A 68 -11.06 4.59 -7.37
CA ARG A 68 -11.12 3.92 -8.68
C ARG A 68 -11.94 4.67 -9.73
N ALA A 69 -12.92 5.45 -9.33
CA ALA A 69 -13.67 6.31 -10.25
C ALA A 69 -12.82 7.49 -10.79
N LEU A 70 -11.71 7.82 -10.13
CA LEU A 70 -10.82 8.94 -10.48
C LEU A 70 -9.51 8.49 -11.15
N THR A 71 -9.15 7.20 -11.07
CA THR A 71 -7.91 6.68 -11.65
C THR A 71 -8.01 5.21 -12.01
N ASP A 72 -7.48 4.85 -13.18
CA ASP A 72 -7.23 3.46 -13.61
C ASP A 72 -5.81 2.99 -13.21
N ARG A 73 -5.01 3.89 -12.63
CA ARG A 73 -3.63 3.59 -12.22
C ARG A 73 -3.61 2.83 -10.90
N PRO A 74 -2.54 2.05 -10.61
CA PRO A 74 -2.41 1.36 -9.34
C PRO A 74 -2.26 2.33 -8.17
N PHE A 75 -2.83 1.93 -7.04
CA PHE A 75 -2.67 2.59 -5.75
C PHE A 75 -2.72 1.56 -4.62
N GLY A 76 -2.27 1.95 -3.44
CA GLY A 76 -2.26 1.12 -2.25
C GLY A 76 -3.21 1.60 -1.16
N VAL A 77 -3.32 0.80 -0.11
CA VAL A 77 -4.06 1.14 1.13
C VAL A 77 -3.14 0.92 2.32
N ASN A 78 -3.03 1.92 3.19
CA ASN A 78 -2.32 1.79 4.46
C ASN A 78 -3.29 1.37 5.56
N LEU A 79 -2.96 0.29 6.26
CA LEU A 79 -3.68 -0.24 7.41
C LEU A 79 -2.82 -0.13 8.66
N ILE A 80 -3.42 0.30 9.76
CA ILE A 80 -2.75 0.35 11.06
C ILE A 80 -2.87 -1.03 11.73
N THR A 81 -1.74 -1.62 12.10
CA THR A 81 -1.67 -2.98 12.66
C THR A 81 -2.46 -3.15 13.96
N MET A 82 -2.66 -2.08 14.72
CA MET A 82 -3.43 -2.06 15.97
C MET A 82 -4.91 -1.71 15.76
N HIS A 83 -5.39 -1.57 14.52
CA HIS A 83 -6.80 -1.24 14.27
C HIS A 83 -7.70 -2.39 14.72
N PRO A 84 -8.77 -2.14 15.51
CA PRO A 84 -9.62 -3.20 16.05
C PRO A 84 -10.32 -4.06 14.97
N GLN A 85 -10.56 -3.49 13.81
CA GLN A 85 -11.20 -4.15 12.66
C GLN A 85 -10.19 -4.45 11.53
N LEU A 86 -8.92 -4.71 11.85
CA LEU A 86 -7.87 -4.90 10.85
C LEU A 86 -8.23 -5.97 9.81
N PHE A 87 -8.75 -7.11 10.23
CA PHE A 87 -9.09 -8.21 9.33
C PHE A 87 -10.29 -7.89 8.43
N ASP A 88 -11.27 -7.11 8.92
CA ASP A 88 -12.38 -6.62 8.09
C ASP A 88 -11.87 -5.64 7.02
N LEU A 89 -10.94 -4.75 7.38
CA LEU A 89 -10.29 -3.83 6.44
C LEU A 89 -9.45 -4.58 5.40
N ILE A 90 -8.75 -5.65 5.79
CA ILE A 90 -8.03 -6.54 4.86
C ILE A 90 -9.02 -7.18 3.88
N ALA A 91 -10.18 -7.66 4.36
CA ALA A 91 -11.21 -8.24 3.51
C ALA A 91 -11.80 -7.22 2.52
N VAL A 92 -11.91 -5.93 2.91
CA VAL A 92 -12.29 -4.85 1.98
C VAL A 92 -11.23 -4.69 0.90
N CYS A 93 -9.96 -4.61 1.25
CA CYS A 93 -8.86 -4.49 0.27
C CYS A 93 -8.86 -5.66 -0.72
N GLU A 94 -9.06 -6.89 -0.23
CA GLU A 94 -9.14 -8.09 -1.07
C GLU A 94 -10.35 -8.02 -2.04
N ARG A 95 -11.53 -7.68 -1.54
CA ARG A 95 -12.75 -7.56 -2.35
C ARG A 95 -12.60 -6.59 -3.51
N HIS A 96 -11.91 -5.48 -3.27
CA HIS A 96 -11.60 -4.48 -4.30
C HIS A 96 -10.38 -4.82 -5.16
N GLY A 97 -9.63 -5.88 -4.87
CA GLY A 97 -8.41 -6.20 -5.60
C GLY A 97 -7.34 -5.11 -5.49
N VAL A 98 -7.15 -4.56 -4.29
CA VAL A 98 -6.10 -3.58 -4.02
C VAL A 98 -4.74 -4.24 -4.24
N SER A 99 -3.88 -3.62 -5.06
CA SER A 99 -2.61 -4.23 -5.47
C SER A 99 -1.55 -4.28 -4.37
N HIS A 100 -1.58 -3.32 -3.43
CA HIS A 100 -0.59 -3.19 -2.36
C HIS A 100 -1.27 -2.79 -1.05
N VAL A 101 -0.91 -3.47 0.03
CA VAL A 101 -1.30 -3.11 1.39
C VAL A 101 -0.06 -2.73 2.18
N VAL A 102 -0.08 -1.54 2.75
CA VAL A 102 0.98 -1.04 3.63
C VAL A 102 0.55 -1.26 5.08
N LEU A 103 1.33 -2.00 5.84
CA LEU A 103 1.09 -2.27 7.26
C LEU A 103 1.99 -1.37 8.12
N ALA A 104 1.39 -0.43 8.84
CA ALA A 104 2.08 0.52 9.72
C ALA A 104 1.63 0.37 11.19
N GLY A 105 2.43 0.88 12.12
CA GLY A 105 2.11 0.88 13.55
C GLY A 105 2.63 -0.33 14.32
N GLY A 106 3.68 -0.98 13.85
CA GLY A 106 4.39 -2.05 14.56
C GLY A 106 4.30 -3.42 13.93
N ILE A 107 4.36 -4.47 14.76
CA ILE A 107 4.35 -5.86 14.28
C ILE A 107 2.91 -6.23 13.88
N PRO A 108 2.67 -6.66 12.63
CA PRO A 108 1.35 -7.13 12.22
C PRO A 108 0.90 -8.33 13.07
N PRO A 109 -0.38 -8.39 13.46
CA PRO A 109 -0.94 -9.56 14.10
C PRO A 109 -0.72 -10.83 13.26
N LYS A 110 -0.60 -11.98 13.95
CA LYS A 110 -0.47 -13.26 13.26
C LYS A 110 -1.65 -13.49 12.31
N GLY A 111 -1.37 -13.93 11.11
CA GLY A 111 -2.39 -14.18 10.09
C GLY A 111 -2.69 -12.97 9.18
N SER A 112 -2.23 -11.74 9.50
CA SER A 112 -2.53 -10.56 8.69
C SER A 112 -1.88 -10.62 7.30
N VAL A 113 -0.61 -10.98 7.24
CA VAL A 113 0.12 -11.11 5.96
C VAL A 113 -0.44 -12.25 5.14
N GLU A 114 -0.72 -13.38 5.78
CA GLU A 114 -1.35 -14.53 5.15
C GLU A 114 -2.74 -14.19 4.59
N ALA A 115 -3.55 -13.42 5.31
CA ALA A 115 -4.86 -12.98 4.85
C ALA A 115 -4.76 -12.06 3.62
N ILE A 116 -3.78 -11.13 3.59
CA ILE A 116 -3.57 -10.25 2.45
C ILE A 116 -3.09 -11.01 1.21
N LYS A 117 -2.24 -12.02 1.38
CA LYS A 117 -1.59 -12.77 0.28
C LYS A 117 -2.35 -14.03 -0.14
N GLY A 118 -3.23 -14.55 0.71
CA GLY A 118 -3.88 -15.85 0.51
C GLY A 118 -5.27 -15.79 -0.13
N GLY A 119 -5.82 -14.62 -0.33
CA GLY A 119 -7.16 -14.43 -0.91
C GLY A 119 -7.23 -14.64 -2.42
N LYS A 120 -8.42 -14.43 -3.00
CA LYS A 120 -8.64 -14.51 -4.46
C LYS A 120 -7.90 -13.41 -5.22
N ASN A 121 -7.74 -12.25 -4.59
CA ASN A 121 -7.05 -11.08 -5.13
C ASN A 121 -5.85 -10.75 -4.21
N PRO A 122 -4.74 -11.49 -4.29
CA PRO A 122 -3.60 -11.30 -3.41
C PRO A 122 -2.94 -9.94 -3.65
N ALA A 123 -2.65 -9.22 -2.57
CA ALA A 123 -1.91 -7.97 -2.60
C ALA A 123 -0.46 -8.16 -2.19
N LYS A 124 0.42 -7.28 -2.67
CA LYS A 124 1.79 -7.15 -2.16
C LYS A 124 1.76 -6.45 -0.80
N VAL A 125 2.62 -6.88 0.12
CA VAL A 125 2.68 -6.37 1.48
C VAL A 125 3.93 -5.51 1.68
N ILE A 126 3.74 -4.27 2.09
CA ILE A 126 4.79 -3.33 2.48
C ILE A 126 4.69 -3.12 3.99
N CYS A 127 5.79 -3.18 4.72
CA CYS A 127 5.80 -2.97 6.17
C CYS A 127 6.80 -1.90 6.59
N PHE A 128 6.49 -1.15 7.64
CA PHE A 128 7.42 -0.22 8.27
C PHE A 128 8.39 -0.95 9.21
N ALA A 129 9.68 -0.68 9.08
CA ALA A 129 10.75 -1.36 9.78
C ALA A 129 11.80 -0.39 10.35
N PRO A 130 11.58 0.18 11.54
CA PRO A 130 12.52 1.13 12.16
C PRO A 130 13.83 0.47 12.65
N THR A 131 13.91 -0.86 12.66
CA THR A 131 15.12 -1.58 13.10
C THR A 131 15.43 -2.78 12.22
N LEU A 132 16.71 -3.13 12.12
CA LEU A 132 17.16 -4.31 11.38
C LEU A 132 16.53 -5.62 11.90
N ALA A 133 16.35 -5.72 13.23
CA ALA A 133 15.74 -6.91 13.85
C ALA A 133 14.29 -7.07 13.39
N LEU A 134 13.51 -5.97 13.38
CA LEU A 134 12.13 -5.97 12.91
C LEU A 134 12.07 -6.24 11.40
N ALA A 135 12.92 -5.60 10.60
CA ALA A 135 13.03 -5.82 9.16
C ALA A 135 13.18 -7.33 8.82
N LYS A 136 14.14 -7.99 9.46
CA LYS A 136 14.36 -9.44 9.29
C LYS A 136 13.14 -10.28 9.68
N LYS A 137 12.41 -9.88 10.72
CA LYS A 137 11.20 -10.55 11.16
C LYS A 137 10.07 -10.39 10.14
N LEU A 138 9.83 -9.16 9.66
CA LEU A 138 8.77 -8.85 8.70
C LEU A 138 9.00 -9.57 7.36
N LEU A 139 10.22 -9.58 6.84
CA LEU A 139 10.57 -10.33 5.63
C LEU A 139 10.30 -11.84 5.79
N ARG A 140 10.66 -12.42 6.95
CA ARG A 140 10.34 -13.85 7.24
C ARG A 140 8.84 -14.11 7.36
N SER A 141 8.05 -13.11 7.75
CA SER A 141 6.59 -13.20 7.80
C SER A 141 5.92 -12.96 6.44
N GLY A 142 6.70 -12.75 5.37
CA GLY A 142 6.18 -12.64 4.01
C GLY A 142 5.97 -11.21 3.49
N ALA A 143 6.52 -10.18 4.16
CA ALA A 143 6.54 -8.83 3.58
C ALA A 143 7.34 -8.81 2.27
N ASP A 144 6.81 -8.14 1.25
CA ASP A 144 7.44 -8.04 -0.08
C ASP A 144 8.39 -6.84 -0.17
N ALA A 145 8.14 -5.79 0.61
CA ALA A 145 8.99 -4.61 0.72
C ALA A 145 8.93 -3.99 2.11
N LEU A 146 9.92 -3.15 2.41
CA LEU A 146 10.04 -2.45 3.69
C LEU A 146 10.17 -0.95 3.46
N VAL A 147 9.54 -0.17 4.34
CA VAL A 147 9.82 1.26 4.53
C VAL A 147 10.74 1.37 5.74
N ILE A 148 11.85 2.07 5.58
CA ILE A 148 12.85 2.29 6.64
C ILE A 148 12.73 3.75 7.09
N GLU A 149 12.48 3.95 8.38
CA GLU A 149 12.40 5.24 9.05
C GLU A 149 13.57 5.42 10.02
#